data_2f252305329595e52abe4d30fde6ef04
#
_entry.id   2f252305329595e52abe4d30fde6ef04
#
_cell.length_a   1.000
_cell.length_b   1.000
_cell.length_c   1.000
_cell.angle_alpha   90.00
_cell.angle_beta   90.00
_cell.angle_gamma   90.00
#
_symmetry.space_group_name_H-M   'P 1'
#
loop_
_entity.id
_entity.type
_entity.pdbx_description
1 polymer ?
#
loop_
_entity_poly.entity_id
_entity_poly.type
_entity_poly.pdbx_seq_one_letter_code
_entity_poly.pdbx_strand_id
1 'polypeptide(L)'
;SGTDIRQRPLHERQRQLDDVLNHVDHGEAWRLHRSPSWLLQSWGELDQQRNNARDVRAEGLMLKNIDSPYLSGRKRGHWWKHKLEPMTLDAVLIYAQAGSGRRANLFTDYTFGLWSDTAEPQLVSFAKAYSGLNNEEILELDRWIRRNTLQRFGPARSVKAELVFEIGFEGIH
;
A
#
# COMPACT_ATOMS: atom_id res chain seq x y z
N SER A 1 7.99 -21.67 28.12
CA SER A 1 8.00 -23.00 27.51
C SER A 1 8.18 -22.83 25.99
N GLY A 2 9.04 -23.62 25.33
CA GLY A 2 9.33 -23.53 23.89
C GLY A 2 8.30 -24.26 23.00
N THR A 3 7.06 -24.38 23.43
CA THR A 3 6.02 -25.08 22.65
C THR A 3 5.53 -24.20 21.51
N ASP A 4 5.55 -24.74 20.30
CA ASP A 4 4.97 -24.10 19.12
C ASP A 4 3.43 -24.12 19.18
N ILE A 5 2.83 -22.93 19.18
CA ILE A 5 1.38 -22.74 19.27
C ILE A 5 0.74 -22.28 17.95
N ARG A 6 1.48 -22.26 16.84
CA ARG A 6 0.96 -21.77 15.53
C ARG A 6 -0.29 -22.54 15.07
N GLN A 7 -0.41 -23.80 15.41
CA GLN A 7 -1.56 -24.63 15.03
C GLN A 7 -2.80 -24.38 15.91
N ARG A 8 -2.67 -23.65 17.02
CA ARG A 8 -3.82 -23.31 17.86
C ARG A 8 -4.67 -22.22 17.23
N PRO A 9 -5.97 -22.15 17.55
CA PRO A 9 -6.86 -21.06 17.15
C PRO A 9 -6.31 -19.68 17.51
N LEU A 10 -6.65 -18.67 16.71
CA LEU A 10 -6.17 -17.30 16.94
C LEU A 10 -6.54 -16.79 18.33
N HIS A 11 -7.77 -17.03 18.79
CA HIS A 11 -8.23 -16.58 20.12
C HIS A 11 -7.40 -17.17 21.27
N GLU A 12 -6.96 -18.44 21.17
CA GLU A 12 -6.09 -19.06 22.18
C GLU A 12 -4.68 -18.44 22.16
N ARG A 13 -4.13 -18.21 20.95
CA ARG A 13 -2.81 -17.59 20.81
C ARG A 13 -2.80 -16.15 21.32
N GLN A 14 -3.89 -15.41 21.11
CA GLN A 14 -4.05 -14.05 21.65
C GLN A 14 -4.12 -14.05 23.16
N ARG A 15 -4.88 -14.96 23.76
CA ARG A 15 -4.94 -15.11 25.23
C ARG A 15 -3.57 -15.39 25.84
N GLN A 16 -2.79 -16.30 25.23
CA GLN A 16 -1.44 -16.59 25.71
C GLN A 16 -0.50 -15.39 25.55
N LEU A 17 -0.65 -14.60 24.48
CA LEU A 17 0.11 -13.36 24.32
C LEU A 17 -0.25 -12.35 25.41
N ASP A 18 -1.54 -12.16 25.70
CA ASP A 18 -1.99 -11.29 26.78
C ASP A 18 -1.42 -11.74 28.14
N ASP A 19 -1.43 -13.04 28.41
CA ASP A 19 -0.81 -13.59 29.63
C ASP A 19 0.69 -13.27 29.73
N VAL A 20 1.43 -13.41 28.62
CA VAL A 20 2.86 -13.06 28.59
C VAL A 20 3.06 -11.56 28.80
N LEU A 21 2.31 -10.72 28.09
CA LEU A 21 2.44 -9.27 28.19
C LEU A 21 2.12 -8.75 29.60
N ASN A 22 1.16 -9.36 30.28
CA ASN A 22 0.79 -8.99 31.65
C ASN A 22 1.88 -9.36 32.70
N HIS A 23 2.76 -10.30 32.36
CA HIS A 23 3.85 -10.74 33.26
C HIS A 23 5.21 -10.09 32.93
N VAL A 24 5.31 -9.34 31.83
CA VAL A 24 6.54 -8.60 31.49
C VAL A 24 6.53 -7.28 32.27
N ASP A 25 7.56 -7.08 33.09
CA ASP A 25 7.79 -5.79 33.73
C ASP A 25 8.23 -4.77 32.67
N HIS A 26 7.28 -3.92 32.29
CA HIS A 26 7.50 -2.84 31.33
C HIS A 26 8.14 -1.66 32.09
N GLY A 27 9.45 -1.66 32.29
CA GLY A 27 10.16 -0.45 32.71
C GLY A 27 9.76 0.74 31.84
N GLU A 28 9.93 1.96 32.31
CA GLU A 28 9.42 3.20 31.65
C GLU A 28 9.81 3.36 30.17
N ALA A 29 10.86 2.67 29.69
CA ALA A 29 11.40 2.79 28.34
C ALA A 29 10.79 1.84 27.29
N TRP A 30 10.10 0.75 27.67
CA TRP A 30 9.63 -0.29 26.77
C TRP A 30 8.17 -0.64 27.04
N ARG A 31 7.27 -0.19 26.18
CA ARG A 31 5.86 -0.58 26.22
C ARG A 31 5.53 -1.49 25.05
N LEU A 32 5.37 -2.77 25.33
CA LEU A 32 4.84 -3.72 24.37
C LEU A 32 3.31 -3.79 24.53
N HIS A 33 2.61 -3.53 23.46
CA HIS A 33 1.16 -3.61 23.43
C HIS A 33 0.71 -4.58 22.35
N ARG A 34 -0.33 -5.34 22.64
CA ARG A 34 -1.04 -6.07 21.60
C ARG A 34 -1.75 -5.07 20.70
N SER A 35 -1.71 -5.31 19.39
CA SER A 35 -2.51 -4.53 18.44
C SER A 35 -3.99 -4.58 18.82
N PRO A 36 -4.72 -3.46 18.82
CA PRO A 36 -6.15 -3.44 19.13
C PRO A 36 -6.93 -4.43 18.27
N SER A 37 -7.91 -5.08 18.86
CA SER A 37 -8.82 -5.97 18.14
C SER A 37 -10.23 -5.83 18.69
N TRP A 38 -11.22 -5.95 17.81
CA TRP A 38 -12.63 -5.83 18.13
C TRP A 38 -13.37 -7.08 17.69
N LEU A 39 -14.32 -7.52 18.49
CA LEU A 39 -15.33 -8.49 18.10
C LEU A 39 -16.56 -7.69 17.67
N LEU A 40 -16.72 -7.56 16.37
CA LEU A 40 -17.81 -6.80 15.77
C LEU A 40 -19.08 -7.67 15.71
N GLN A 41 -20.22 -7.06 16.01
CA GLN A 41 -21.51 -7.77 16.07
C GLN A 41 -22.34 -7.59 14.80
N SER A 42 -21.98 -6.61 13.97
CA SER A 42 -22.72 -6.31 12.74
C SER A 42 -21.81 -5.79 11.62
N TRP A 43 -22.32 -5.87 10.40
CA TRP A 43 -21.68 -5.26 9.23
C TRP A 43 -21.61 -3.74 9.34
N GLY A 44 -22.62 -3.10 9.97
CA GLY A 44 -22.61 -1.66 10.19
C GLY A 44 -21.48 -1.21 11.10
N GLU A 45 -21.21 -1.94 12.18
CA GLU A 45 -20.04 -1.68 13.04
C GLU A 45 -18.72 -1.87 12.28
N LEU A 46 -18.64 -2.89 11.44
CA LEU A 46 -17.46 -3.13 10.61
C LEU A 46 -17.18 -1.94 9.68
N ASP A 47 -18.20 -1.46 8.97
CA ASP A 47 -18.06 -0.33 8.05
C ASP A 47 -17.71 0.96 8.80
N GLN A 48 -18.27 1.17 9.97
CA GLN A 48 -17.94 2.31 10.83
C GLN A 48 -16.46 2.25 11.25
N GLN A 49 -15.98 1.12 11.74
CA GLN A 49 -14.57 0.94 12.13
C GLN A 49 -13.63 1.07 10.94
N ARG A 50 -14.03 0.56 9.76
CA ARG A 50 -13.25 0.75 8.55
C ARG A 50 -13.11 2.24 8.19
N ASN A 51 -14.20 2.99 8.25
CA ASN A 51 -14.20 4.42 7.90
C ASN A 51 -13.35 5.24 8.89
N ASN A 52 -13.38 4.89 10.18
CA ASN A 52 -12.56 5.53 11.21
C ASN A 52 -11.06 5.19 11.08
N ALA A 53 -10.70 4.18 10.29
CA ALA A 53 -9.29 3.78 10.11
C ALA A 53 -8.44 4.92 9.53
N ARG A 54 -9.02 5.82 8.72
CA ARG A 54 -8.30 6.97 8.15
C ARG A 54 -7.87 7.98 9.21
N ASP A 55 -8.65 8.17 10.27
CA ASP A 55 -8.34 9.10 11.36
C ASP A 55 -7.09 8.69 12.14
N VAL A 56 -6.81 7.38 12.17
CA VAL A 56 -5.60 6.81 12.77
C VAL A 56 -4.51 6.48 11.73
N ARG A 57 -4.62 6.99 10.51
CA ARG A 57 -3.70 6.77 9.38
C ARG A 57 -3.51 5.31 9.01
N ALA A 58 -4.56 4.50 9.16
CA ALA A 58 -4.57 3.11 8.73
C ALA A 58 -5.28 2.97 7.37
N GLU A 59 -4.84 2.00 6.58
CA GLU A 59 -5.38 1.71 5.23
C GLU A 59 -6.73 0.98 5.26
N GLY A 60 -7.24 0.63 6.43
CA GLY A 60 -8.43 -0.15 6.66
C GLY A 60 -8.25 -1.18 7.78
N LEU A 61 -9.00 -2.26 7.71
CA LEU A 61 -9.03 -3.31 8.73
C LEU A 61 -8.44 -4.64 8.22
N MET A 62 -7.88 -5.41 9.12
CA MET A 62 -7.55 -6.81 8.89
C MET A 62 -8.56 -7.69 9.60
N LEU A 63 -9.46 -8.32 8.85
CA LEU A 63 -10.42 -9.29 9.36
C LEU A 63 -9.74 -10.65 9.52
N LYS A 64 -9.91 -11.28 10.66
CA LYS A 64 -9.27 -12.57 10.97
C LYS A 64 -10.29 -13.53 11.55
N ASN A 65 -10.36 -14.74 11.00
CA ASN A 65 -11.15 -15.81 11.62
C ASN A 65 -10.51 -16.18 12.96
N ILE A 66 -11.28 -16.08 14.05
CA ILE A 66 -10.82 -16.30 15.42
C ILE A 66 -10.41 -17.76 15.70
N ASP A 67 -10.91 -18.71 14.91
CA ASP A 67 -10.58 -20.13 15.03
C ASP A 67 -9.44 -20.54 14.07
N SER A 68 -8.86 -19.60 13.34
CA SER A 68 -7.82 -19.91 12.37
C SER A 68 -6.47 -20.22 13.02
N PRO A 69 -5.73 -21.24 12.53
CA PRO A 69 -4.33 -21.41 12.86
C PRO A 69 -3.47 -20.33 12.20
N TYR A 70 -2.21 -20.23 12.60
CA TYR A 70 -1.20 -19.40 11.93
C TYR A 70 -0.57 -20.19 10.78
N LEU A 71 -1.02 -19.95 9.57
CA LEU A 71 -0.54 -20.65 8.38
C LEU A 71 0.68 -19.95 7.77
N SER A 72 1.62 -20.73 7.27
CA SER A 72 2.76 -20.22 6.52
C SER A 72 2.35 -19.87 5.08
N GLY A 73 2.94 -18.79 4.54
CA GLY A 73 2.68 -18.33 3.18
C GLY A 73 1.31 -17.66 3.01
N ARG A 74 0.93 -17.42 1.75
CA ARG A 74 -0.32 -16.73 1.40
C ARG A 74 -1.46 -17.74 1.27
N LYS A 75 -2.15 -18.06 2.36
CA LYS A 75 -3.33 -18.92 2.38
C LYS A 75 -4.59 -18.07 2.39
N ARG A 76 -5.59 -18.48 1.58
CA ARG A 76 -6.90 -17.82 1.52
C ARG A 76 -7.86 -18.42 2.54
N GLY A 77 -8.94 -17.67 2.88
CA GLY A 77 -10.05 -18.16 3.68
C GLY A 77 -9.95 -17.97 5.20
N HIS A 78 -8.88 -17.35 5.69
CA HIS A 78 -8.68 -17.11 7.12
C HIS A 78 -8.52 -15.64 7.49
N TRP A 79 -7.86 -14.86 6.65
CA TRP A 79 -7.61 -13.44 6.87
C TRP A 79 -7.94 -12.65 5.61
N TRP A 80 -8.58 -11.47 5.79
CA TRP A 80 -8.99 -10.58 4.70
C TRP A 80 -8.62 -9.15 5.02
N LYS A 81 -8.10 -8.45 4.03
CA LYS A 81 -7.93 -7.00 4.09
C LYS A 81 -9.24 -6.34 3.68
N HIS A 82 -9.80 -5.52 4.56
CA HIS A 82 -10.96 -4.68 4.27
C HIS A 82 -10.50 -3.24 4.20
N LYS A 83 -10.01 -2.86 3.02
CA LYS A 83 -9.36 -1.57 2.78
C LYS A 83 -10.38 -0.44 2.62
N LEU A 84 -9.93 0.77 2.94
CA LEU A 84 -10.58 2.00 2.50
C LEU A 84 -10.42 2.16 0.98
N GLU A 85 -11.30 2.94 0.37
CA GLU A 85 -11.09 3.40 -0.99
C GLU A 85 -9.82 4.29 -1.04
N PRO A 86 -8.96 4.10 -2.04
CA PRO A 86 -7.78 4.94 -2.19
C PRO A 86 -8.19 6.42 -2.39
N MET A 87 -7.36 7.32 -1.95
CA MET A 87 -7.45 8.71 -2.37
C MET A 87 -6.96 8.83 -3.80
N THR A 88 -7.52 9.75 -4.58
CA THR A 88 -7.07 10.00 -5.95
C THR A 88 -6.73 11.46 -6.16
N LEU A 89 -5.82 11.72 -7.08
CA LEU A 89 -5.52 13.03 -7.59
C LEU A 89 -4.97 12.95 -9.03
N ASP A 90 -5.12 14.03 -9.76
CA ASP A 90 -4.55 14.17 -11.10
C ASP A 90 -3.10 14.61 -11.02
N ALA A 91 -2.21 13.87 -11.67
CA ALA A 91 -0.78 14.15 -11.70
C ALA A 91 -0.20 13.99 -13.11
N VAL A 92 0.81 14.79 -13.41
CA VAL A 92 1.45 14.85 -14.74
C VAL A 92 2.57 13.84 -14.83
N LEU A 93 2.61 13.04 -15.89
CA LEU A 93 3.74 12.15 -16.19
C LEU A 93 4.98 12.98 -16.52
N ILE A 94 6.06 12.80 -15.75
CA ILE A 94 7.33 13.54 -15.92
C ILE A 94 8.52 12.65 -16.24
N TYR A 95 8.55 11.42 -15.72
CA TYR A 95 9.59 10.43 -16.04
C TYR A 95 8.99 9.06 -16.26
N ALA A 96 9.68 8.27 -17.11
CA ALA A 96 9.41 6.86 -17.30
C ALA A 96 10.71 6.08 -17.26
N GLN A 97 10.70 4.90 -16.65
CA GLN A 97 11.83 4.00 -16.54
C GLN A 97 11.50 2.65 -17.14
N ALA A 98 12.49 2.04 -17.81
CA ALA A 98 12.36 0.70 -18.35
C ALA A 98 12.12 -0.32 -17.23
N GLY A 99 11.22 -1.26 -17.49
CA GLY A 99 10.93 -2.36 -16.59
C GLY A 99 12.09 -3.36 -16.46
N SER A 100 11.85 -4.45 -15.78
CA SER A 100 12.81 -5.53 -15.60
C SER A 100 12.27 -6.87 -16.14
N GLY A 101 13.16 -7.85 -16.31
CA GLY A 101 12.81 -9.18 -16.77
C GLY A 101 12.09 -9.17 -18.13
N ARG A 102 10.91 -9.78 -18.21
CA ARG A 102 10.13 -9.86 -19.47
C ARG A 102 9.70 -8.53 -20.05
N ARG A 103 9.67 -7.47 -19.24
CA ARG A 103 9.25 -6.11 -19.62
C ARG A 103 10.43 -5.14 -19.74
N ALA A 104 11.67 -5.61 -19.80
CA ALA A 104 12.89 -4.77 -19.90
C ALA A 104 12.91 -3.86 -21.13
N ASN A 105 12.16 -4.19 -22.17
CA ASN A 105 12.05 -3.41 -23.40
C ASN A 105 10.91 -2.38 -23.41
N LEU A 106 10.10 -2.33 -22.34
CA LEU A 106 8.96 -1.43 -22.19
C LEU A 106 9.18 -0.50 -20.99
N PHE A 107 8.67 0.70 -21.08
CA PHE A 107 8.56 1.59 -19.92
C PHE A 107 7.37 1.14 -19.08
N THR A 108 7.62 0.78 -17.82
CA THR A 108 6.60 0.25 -16.90
C THR A 108 6.69 0.84 -15.49
N ASP A 109 7.63 1.72 -15.26
CA ASP A 109 7.80 2.45 -14.01
C ASP A 109 7.69 3.95 -14.34
N TYR A 110 6.67 4.60 -13.79
CA TYR A 110 6.28 5.97 -14.14
C TYR A 110 6.41 6.88 -12.94
N THR A 111 6.98 8.06 -13.13
CA THR A 111 7.04 9.11 -12.10
C THR A 111 6.11 10.24 -12.50
N PHE A 112 5.28 10.65 -11.56
CA PHE A 112 4.31 11.70 -11.70
C PHE A 112 4.66 12.90 -10.85
N GLY A 113 4.36 14.08 -11.35
CA GLY A 113 4.58 15.34 -10.69
C GLY A 113 3.29 16.14 -10.51
N LEU A 114 3.33 17.01 -9.50
CA LEU A 114 2.32 18.02 -9.23
C LEU A 114 2.94 19.41 -9.43
N TRP A 115 2.14 20.36 -9.89
CA TRP A 115 2.55 21.75 -9.93
C TRP A 115 2.65 22.31 -8.51
N SER A 116 3.78 22.94 -8.22
CA SER A 116 3.97 23.66 -6.96
C SER A 116 3.09 24.89 -6.89
N ASP A 117 2.57 25.19 -5.70
CA ASP A 117 1.81 26.41 -5.41
C ASP A 117 2.80 27.54 -5.02
N THR A 118 3.57 27.99 -6.00
CA THR A 118 4.57 29.07 -5.85
C THR A 118 4.38 30.12 -6.94
N ALA A 119 4.99 31.29 -6.77
CA ALA A 119 4.92 32.38 -7.77
C ALA A 119 5.46 31.95 -9.15
N GLU A 120 6.41 31.00 -9.17
CA GLU A 120 6.91 30.35 -10.38
C GLU A 120 6.61 28.85 -10.28
N PRO A 121 5.44 28.38 -10.79
CA PRO A 121 5.05 27.00 -10.68
C PRO A 121 6.04 26.05 -11.35
N GLN A 122 6.45 25.02 -10.64
CA GLN A 122 7.32 23.95 -11.13
C GLN A 122 6.70 22.59 -10.88
N LEU A 123 6.97 21.62 -11.78
CA LEU A 123 6.56 20.24 -11.57
C LEU A 123 7.49 19.56 -10.56
N VAL A 124 6.93 19.24 -9.40
CA VAL A 124 7.62 18.53 -8.32
C VAL A 124 7.22 17.07 -8.36
N SER A 125 8.21 16.17 -8.30
CA SER A 125 7.95 14.72 -8.24
C SER A 125 7.10 14.39 -7.01
N PHE A 126 5.97 13.73 -7.24
CA PHE A 126 5.00 13.38 -6.19
C PHE A 126 4.97 11.88 -5.93
N ALA A 127 4.80 11.06 -6.98
CA ALA A 127 4.59 9.63 -6.84
C ALA A 127 5.24 8.83 -7.95
N LYS A 128 5.51 7.55 -7.66
CA LYS A 128 5.84 6.53 -8.66
C LYS A 128 4.74 5.48 -8.73
N ALA A 129 4.35 5.08 -9.94
CA ALA A 129 3.45 3.97 -10.17
C ALA A 129 4.03 2.98 -11.19
N TYR A 130 3.79 1.69 -10.95
CA TYR A 130 4.23 0.58 -11.80
C TYR A 130 3.07 -0.40 -12.10
N SER A 131 1.86 -0.05 -11.73
CA SER A 131 0.64 -0.83 -11.94
C SER A 131 -0.54 0.11 -12.25
N GLY A 132 -1.66 -0.46 -12.69
CA GLY A 132 -2.87 0.30 -13.02
C GLY A 132 -3.20 0.26 -14.51
N LEU A 133 -2.21 0.09 -15.39
CA LEU A 133 -2.40 -0.01 -16.83
C LEU A 133 -2.46 -1.48 -17.29
N ASN A 134 -3.31 -1.75 -18.27
CA ASN A 134 -3.33 -3.03 -18.99
C ASN A 134 -2.19 -3.10 -20.04
N ASN A 135 -2.04 -4.26 -20.69
CA ASN A 135 -0.93 -4.45 -21.63
C ASN A 135 -1.02 -3.55 -22.88
N GLU A 136 -2.22 -3.25 -23.36
CA GLU A 136 -2.43 -2.41 -24.53
C GLU A 136 -2.09 -0.95 -24.21
N GLU A 137 -2.55 -0.47 -23.07
CA GLU A 137 -2.23 0.85 -22.55
C GLU A 137 -0.73 1.04 -22.31
N ILE A 138 -0.04 0.02 -21.78
CA ILE A 138 1.42 0.05 -21.61
C ILE A 138 2.12 0.19 -22.96
N LEU A 139 1.70 -0.55 -23.99
CA LEU A 139 2.27 -0.48 -25.34
C LEU A 139 2.02 0.89 -25.99
N GLU A 140 0.85 1.45 -25.78
CA GLU A 140 0.50 2.77 -26.29
C GLU A 140 1.33 3.86 -25.61
N LEU A 141 1.42 3.81 -24.30
CA LEU A 141 2.20 4.75 -23.50
C LEU A 141 3.71 4.61 -23.81
N ASP A 142 4.25 3.40 -23.99
CA ASP A 142 5.63 3.17 -24.43
C ASP A 142 5.94 3.87 -25.74
N ARG A 143 5.02 3.75 -26.75
CA ARG A 143 5.17 4.45 -28.03
C ARG A 143 5.15 5.96 -27.89
N TRP A 144 4.29 6.47 -26.99
CA TRP A 144 4.22 7.91 -26.73
C TRP A 144 5.49 8.41 -26.03
N ILE A 145 5.99 7.72 -25.00
CA ILE A 145 7.21 8.05 -24.25
C ILE A 145 8.40 8.14 -25.21
N ARG A 146 8.57 7.16 -26.11
CA ARG A 146 9.68 7.16 -27.09
C ARG A 146 9.67 8.37 -28.01
N ARG A 147 8.49 8.83 -28.41
CA ARG A 147 8.31 10.01 -29.29
C ARG A 147 8.45 11.33 -28.54
N ASN A 148 8.16 11.35 -27.24
CA ASN A 148 8.09 12.57 -26.44
C ASN A 148 9.20 12.63 -25.36
N THR A 149 10.25 11.83 -25.49
CA THR A 149 11.42 11.89 -24.61
C THR A 149 12.17 13.20 -24.83
N LEU A 150 12.41 13.94 -23.75
CA LEU A 150 13.22 15.15 -23.73
C LEU A 150 14.69 14.84 -23.45
N GLN A 151 14.95 14.04 -22.38
CA GLN A 151 16.31 13.67 -21.97
C GLN A 151 16.37 12.21 -21.54
N ARG A 152 17.57 11.64 -21.57
CA ARG A 152 17.85 10.26 -21.20
C ARG A 152 18.83 10.21 -20.03
N PHE A 153 18.46 9.45 -18.98
CA PHE A 153 19.27 9.25 -17.78
C PHE A 153 19.41 7.74 -17.54
N GLY A 154 20.34 7.10 -18.25
CA GLY A 154 20.43 5.64 -18.19
C GLY A 154 19.12 4.96 -18.60
N PRO A 155 18.48 4.16 -17.72
CA PRO A 155 17.22 3.49 -18.02
C PRO A 155 16.00 4.43 -17.97
N ALA A 156 16.14 5.61 -17.36
CA ALA A 156 15.06 6.58 -17.21
C ALA A 156 15.03 7.58 -18.38
N ARG A 157 13.84 8.12 -18.64
CA ARG A 157 13.55 9.16 -19.62
C ARG A 157 12.74 10.27 -18.96
N SER A 158 13.14 11.52 -19.13
CA SER A 158 12.19 12.62 -18.93
C SER A 158 11.35 12.79 -20.19
N VAL A 159 10.09 13.12 -20.00
CA VAL A 159 9.12 13.26 -21.08
C VAL A 159 8.45 14.62 -21.03
N LYS A 160 7.81 15.01 -22.13
CA LYS A 160 6.98 16.21 -22.15
C LYS A 160 5.86 16.11 -21.10
N ALA A 161 5.62 17.18 -20.37
CA ALA A 161 4.60 17.28 -19.34
C ALA A 161 3.20 17.54 -19.94
N GLU A 162 2.71 16.60 -20.74
CA GLU A 162 1.46 16.72 -21.50
C GLU A 162 0.40 15.69 -21.08
N LEU A 163 0.81 14.56 -20.45
CA LEU A 163 -0.13 13.51 -20.05
C LEU A 163 -0.45 13.62 -18.56
N VAL A 164 -1.74 13.68 -18.28
CA VAL A 164 -2.31 13.67 -16.93
C VAL A 164 -2.95 12.31 -16.65
N PHE A 165 -2.71 11.79 -15.45
CA PHE A 165 -3.28 10.53 -14.99
C PHE A 165 -3.90 10.74 -13.61
N GLU A 166 -5.03 10.11 -13.37
CA GLU A 166 -5.54 9.94 -12.02
C GLU A 166 -4.71 8.87 -11.29
N ILE A 167 -4.09 9.27 -10.20
CA ILE A 167 -3.22 8.41 -9.38
C ILE A 167 -3.93 8.06 -8.09
N GLY A 168 -4.17 6.77 -7.87
CA GLY A 168 -4.69 6.25 -6.61
C GLY A 168 -3.57 6.01 -5.60
N PHE A 169 -3.74 6.46 -4.34
CA PHE A 169 -2.78 6.27 -3.26
C PHE A 169 -3.47 6.08 -1.90
N GLU A 170 -2.79 5.43 -0.97
CA GLU A 170 -3.33 5.08 0.34
C GLU A 170 -2.89 6.05 1.46
N GLY A 171 -1.84 6.83 1.23
CA GLY A 171 -1.32 7.83 2.18
C GLY A 171 -0.16 8.64 1.60
N ILE A 172 0.14 9.77 2.22
CA ILE A 172 1.29 10.62 1.91
C ILE A 172 2.25 10.49 3.10
N HIS A 173 3.53 10.24 2.80
CA HIS A 173 4.61 10.06 3.78
C HIS A 173 5.70 11.10 3.59
#